data_a7519d3455f51ba4ee5b33f4a5a36d74
#
_entry.id   a7519d3455f51ba4ee5b33f4a5a36d74
#
_cell.length_a   1.000
_cell.length_b   1.000
_cell.length_c   1.000
_cell.angle_alpha   90.00
_cell.angle_beta   90.00
_cell.angle_gamma   90.00
#
_symmetry.space_group_name_H-M   'P 1'
#
loop_
_entity.id
_entity.type
_entity.pdbx_description
1 polymer ?
#
loop_
_entity_poly.entity_id
_entity_poly.type
_entity_poly.pdbx_seq_one_letter_code
_entity_poly.pdbx_strand_id
1 'polypeptide(L)'
;MTPSQIIVLATPVFFVLIALELVWGLARGRNTYRLADAVNSIGLGMLSQISAVFTRLLRVGIYTAVYSSVALFPDATFWTSWAGWLLALVFYDFCYYWLHRAGHEVAVFWAAHVVHHQSQDYNLSTALRQTSSGALFGWIFYLPMAVAGVPPLVFGVVALVDLLYQFWVHTEHVGKLGWFDRWFCSPSNHRVHHAVNERYLDRNYGGILVVWDRLFGSFQEEDERCIYGTRKPLNSWDPLWANAEVYATLLRDSWRTRHWGDKLRVWIKPPGWQPADLAAAEPAPPFQLDAVQTFGPPMSRVVQGFGVVQFALLLAGVAAFLWTADRLPLAQAAVWLAVLTASLWALGAVLQGRMGMLEALMIESAALATATSALGMIDLHRIFKPLTMVIAIIFIATYAASARAGGQNGSSTRLGDRWLVLAALLACLAGDVFLMFPGYFIPGLVAFLIGHLFYIAAFRLGVPWLPSRRALGMTLGIGGTMYTVLWFGGLPPALRIPVAAYVVVIALMAAQAIGRAAVLRPGPGGRAAMGVAVGAGFFMLSDSVLALNRFVAPLPMAQFWVLATYYTAQVLIVRNVLIDRNPA
;
A
#
# COMPACT_ATOMS: atom_id res chain seq x y z
N MET A 1 -5.47 4.33 28.64
CA MET A 1 -4.72 4.01 27.39
C MET A 1 -5.71 3.60 26.34
N THR A 2 -5.49 4.02 25.09
CA THR A 2 -6.32 3.62 23.96
C THR A 2 -5.87 2.29 23.37
N PRO A 3 -6.72 1.57 22.60
CA PRO A 3 -6.31 0.33 21.93
C PRO A 3 -5.07 0.49 21.04
N SER A 4 -4.96 1.61 20.34
CA SER A 4 -3.78 1.91 19.50
C SER A 4 -2.49 2.02 20.33
N GLN A 5 -2.56 2.66 21.51
CA GLN A 5 -1.42 2.78 22.43
C GLN A 5 -1.00 1.44 23.04
N ILE A 6 -1.95 0.55 23.31
CA ILE A 6 -1.66 -0.81 23.82
C ILE A 6 -0.84 -1.58 22.77
N ILE A 7 -1.21 -1.49 21.49
CA ILE A 7 -0.47 -2.14 20.40
C ILE A 7 0.96 -1.60 20.31
N VAL A 8 1.15 -0.28 20.40
CA VAL A 8 2.50 0.34 20.38
C VAL A 8 3.35 -0.20 21.53
N LEU A 9 2.78 -0.33 22.75
CA LEU A 9 3.51 -0.87 23.90
C LEU A 9 3.76 -2.38 23.82
N ALA A 10 2.90 -3.14 23.13
CA ALA A 10 3.12 -4.57 22.89
C ALA A 10 4.16 -4.84 21.81
N THR A 11 4.35 -3.91 20.88
CA THR A 11 5.26 -4.07 19.73
C THR A 11 6.70 -4.47 20.12
N PRO A 12 7.37 -3.85 21.10
CA PRO A 12 8.70 -4.28 21.54
C PRO A 12 8.76 -5.74 22.00
N VAL A 13 7.71 -6.24 22.65
CA VAL A 13 7.64 -7.64 23.10
C VAL A 13 7.65 -8.59 21.90
N PHE A 14 6.86 -8.30 20.87
CA PHE A 14 6.87 -9.09 19.64
C PHE A 14 8.23 -9.09 18.96
N PHE A 15 8.92 -7.95 18.89
CA PHE A 15 10.26 -7.87 18.29
C PHE A 15 11.31 -8.61 19.12
N VAL A 16 11.23 -8.58 20.45
CA VAL A 16 12.11 -9.39 21.31
C VAL A 16 11.89 -10.88 21.05
N LEU A 17 10.65 -11.34 20.96
CA LEU A 17 10.35 -12.75 20.68
C LEU A 17 10.80 -13.18 19.28
N ILE A 18 10.59 -12.33 18.25
CA ILE A 18 11.11 -12.54 16.89
C ILE A 18 12.65 -12.63 16.90
N ALA A 19 13.33 -11.72 17.62
CA ALA A 19 14.78 -11.76 17.73
C ALA A 19 15.28 -13.01 18.44
N LEU A 20 14.60 -13.46 19.50
CA LEU A 20 14.92 -14.71 20.20
C LEU A 20 14.73 -15.94 19.29
N GLU A 21 13.63 -15.99 18.52
CA GLU A 21 13.40 -17.07 17.56
C GLU A 21 14.49 -17.09 16.46
N LEU A 22 14.82 -15.93 15.89
CA LEU A 22 15.87 -15.80 14.87
C LEU A 22 17.23 -16.27 15.41
N VAL A 23 17.64 -15.78 16.59
CA VAL A 23 18.92 -16.16 17.22
C VAL A 23 18.93 -17.67 17.53
N TRP A 24 17.84 -18.21 18.06
CA TRP A 24 17.69 -19.64 18.31
C TRP A 24 17.83 -20.46 17.03
N GLY A 25 17.15 -20.07 15.94
CA GLY A 25 17.22 -20.71 14.64
C GLY A 25 18.63 -20.69 14.06
N LEU A 26 19.31 -19.54 14.10
CA LEU A 26 20.69 -19.38 13.65
C LEU A 26 21.67 -20.24 14.46
N ALA A 27 21.52 -20.29 15.80
CA ALA A 27 22.35 -21.10 16.68
C ALA A 27 22.18 -22.61 16.43
N ARG A 28 21.01 -23.04 15.92
CA ARG A 28 20.71 -24.42 15.55
C ARG A 28 20.98 -24.75 14.08
N GLY A 29 21.52 -23.81 13.29
CA GLY A 29 21.72 -23.96 11.84
C GLY A 29 20.42 -24.05 11.03
N ARG A 30 19.30 -23.61 11.60
CA ARG A 30 17.97 -23.65 10.99
C ARG A 30 17.35 -22.25 10.96
N ASN A 31 17.75 -21.47 9.96
CA ASN A 31 17.16 -20.14 9.74
C ASN A 31 15.80 -20.27 9.03
N THR A 32 14.75 -19.73 9.65
CA THR A 32 13.37 -19.68 9.12
C THR A 32 12.99 -18.31 8.61
N TYR A 33 13.93 -17.36 8.56
CA TYR A 33 13.69 -15.97 8.18
C TYR A 33 14.40 -15.59 6.88
N ARG A 34 13.66 -14.98 5.96
CA ARG A 34 14.18 -14.18 4.85
C ARG A 34 13.81 -12.71 5.07
N LEU A 35 14.80 -11.81 4.96
CA LEU A 35 14.64 -10.39 5.27
C LEU A 35 13.42 -9.77 4.58
N ALA A 36 13.25 -9.98 3.27
CA ALA A 36 12.17 -9.37 2.50
C ALA A 36 10.79 -9.90 2.91
N ASP A 37 10.67 -11.21 3.20
CA ASP A 37 9.40 -11.78 3.66
C ASP A 37 9.03 -11.26 5.05
N ALA A 38 9.99 -11.24 5.99
CA ALA A 38 9.77 -10.73 7.34
C ALA A 38 9.38 -9.23 7.34
N VAL A 39 10.11 -8.41 6.57
CA VAL A 39 9.78 -6.97 6.40
C VAL A 39 8.40 -6.80 5.78
N ASN A 40 8.05 -7.58 4.76
CA ASN A 40 6.73 -7.52 4.13
C ASN A 40 5.62 -7.99 5.09
N SER A 41 5.85 -9.07 5.84
CA SER A 41 4.89 -9.61 6.81
C SER A 41 4.58 -8.58 7.90
N ILE A 42 5.60 -8.01 8.53
CA ILE A 42 5.42 -6.97 9.55
C ILE A 42 4.84 -5.70 8.93
N GLY A 43 5.26 -5.33 7.71
CA GLY A 43 4.73 -4.19 6.95
C GLY A 43 3.23 -4.29 6.68
N LEU A 44 2.72 -5.49 6.37
CA LEU A 44 1.27 -5.75 6.22
C LEU A 44 0.54 -5.64 7.56
N GLY A 45 1.16 -6.08 8.65
CA GLY A 45 0.66 -5.84 10.00
C GLY A 45 0.58 -4.34 10.33
N MET A 46 1.62 -3.58 10.02
CA MET A 46 1.61 -2.13 10.16
C MET A 46 0.48 -1.49 9.34
N LEU A 47 0.32 -1.87 8.06
CA LEU A 47 -0.76 -1.38 7.19
C LEU A 47 -2.14 -1.71 7.77
N SER A 48 -2.32 -2.92 8.30
CA SER A 48 -3.55 -3.33 8.96
C SER A 48 -3.86 -2.44 10.18
N GLN A 49 -2.87 -2.16 11.04
CA GLN A 49 -3.07 -1.34 12.24
C GLN A 49 -3.38 0.12 11.92
N ILE A 50 -2.68 0.74 10.95
CA ILE A 50 -2.98 2.12 10.55
C ILE A 50 -4.35 2.22 9.87
N SER A 51 -4.77 1.21 9.11
CA SER A 51 -6.10 1.13 8.49
C SER A 51 -7.21 0.90 9.54
N ALA A 52 -6.91 0.15 10.60
CA ALA A 52 -7.86 -0.15 11.67
C ALA A 52 -8.33 1.11 12.42
N VAL A 53 -7.54 2.19 12.43
CA VAL A 53 -7.95 3.49 12.99
C VAL A 53 -9.27 3.98 12.34
N PHE A 54 -9.49 3.69 11.06
CA PHE A 54 -10.68 4.11 10.30
C PHE A 54 -11.83 3.10 10.38
N THR A 55 -11.54 1.83 10.67
CA THR A 55 -12.55 0.75 10.63
C THR A 55 -12.96 0.23 12.01
N ARG A 56 -12.32 0.70 13.09
CA ARG A 56 -12.62 0.24 14.45
C ARG A 56 -14.07 0.46 14.87
N LEU A 57 -14.71 1.56 14.43
CA LEU A 57 -16.11 1.86 14.70
C LEU A 57 -17.05 0.84 14.06
N LEU A 58 -16.69 0.21 12.96
CA LEU A 58 -17.48 -0.85 12.34
C LEU A 58 -17.58 -2.06 13.28
N ARG A 59 -16.46 -2.50 13.84
CA ARG A 59 -16.45 -3.68 14.71
C ARG A 59 -17.04 -3.40 16.10
N VAL A 60 -16.45 -2.44 16.80
CA VAL A 60 -16.85 -2.13 18.19
C VAL A 60 -18.17 -1.38 18.24
N GLY A 61 -18.43 -0.46 17.32
CA GLY A 61 -19.66 0.33 17.27
C GLY A 61 -20.89 -0.53 16.95
N ILE A 62 -20.81 -1.40 15.94
CA ILE A 62 -21.91 -2.33 15.60
C ILE A 62 -22.16 -3.30 16.75
N TYR A 63 -21.10 -3.89 17.32
CA TYR A 63 -21.21 -4.78 18.47
C TYR A 63 -21.91 -4.09 19.65
N THR A 64 -21.47 -2.88 20.00
CA THR A 64 -22.05 -2.10 21.10
C THR A 64 -23.51 -1.73 20.83
N ALA A 65 -23.86 -1.36 19.61
CA ALA A 65 -25.24 -1.04 19.21
C ALA A 65 -26.16 -2.26 19.36
N VAL A 66 -25.72 -3.43 18.88
CA VAL A 66 -26.47 -4.69 19.03
C VAL A 66 -26.61 -5.08 20.51
N TYR A 67 -25.50 -5.04 21.26
CA TYR A 67 -25.53 -5.29 22.71
C TYR A 67 -26.54 -4.39 23.43
N SER A 68 -26.51 -3.10 23.16
CA SER A 68 -27.39 -2.13 23.83
C SER A 68 -28.88 -2.30 23.46
N SER A 69 -29.16 -2.89 22.28
CA SER A 69 -30.52 -2.98 21.76
C SER A 69 -31.20 -4.33 22.03
N VAL A 70 -30.45 -5.45 22.01
CA VAL A 70 -31.05 -6.80 21.99
C VAL A 70 -30.35 -7.81 22.91
N ALA A 71 -29.48 -7.38 23.83
CA ALA A 71 -28.81 -8.27 24.77
C ALA A 71 -29.83 -9.04 25.65
N LEU A 72 -29.76 -10.37 25.59
CA LEU A 72 -30.69 -11.25 26.32
C LEU A 72 -30.34 -11.41 27.81
N PHE A 73 -29.04 -11.43 28.12
CA PHE A 73 -28.55 -11.61 29.48
C PHE A 73 -27.41 -10.60 29.80
N PRO A 74 -27.74 -9.30 29.96
CA PRO A 74 -26.75 -8.25 30.14
C PRO A 74 -26.28 -8.10 31.60
N ASP A 75 -26.16 -9.20 32.36
CA ASP A 75 -25.68 -9.17 33.76
C ASP A 75 -24.16 -8.97 33.78
N ALA A 76 -23.75 -7.71 33.98
CA ALA A 76 -22.35 -7.35 34.07
C ALA A 76 -21.61 -8.04 35.23
N THR A 77 -22.31 -8.35 36.34
CA THR A 77 -21.71 -9.02 37.49
C THR A 77 -21.29 -10.44 37.12
N PHE A 78 -22.16 -11.17 36.41
CA PHE A 78 -21.82 -12.48 35.89
C PHE A 78 -20.65 -12.42 34.88
N TRP A 79 -20.76 -11.57 33.85
CA TRP A 79 -19.78 -11.52 32.79
C TRP A 79 -18.39 -11.01 33.24
N THR A 80 -18.29 -10.29 34.34
CA THR A 80 -17.02 -9.88 34.95
C THR A 80 -16.50 -10.85 36.03
N SER A 81 -17.25 -11.89 36.36
CA SER A 81 -16.78 -13.00 37.20
C SER A 81 -15.75 -13.87 36.45
N TRP A 82 -14.96 -14.67 37.20
CA TRP A 82 -14.00 -15.60 36.55
C TRP A 82 -14.70 -16.60 35.61
N ALA A 83 -15.89 -17.08 35.98
CA ALA A 83 -16.68 -18.00 35.15
C ALA A 83 -17.20 -17.29 33.87
N GLY A 84 -17.66 -16.04 34.02
CA GLY A 84 -18.09 -15.21 32.89
C GLY A 84 -16.93 -14.93 31.89
N TRP A 85 -15.75 -14.62 32.39
CA TRP A 85 -14.56 -14.43 31.57
C TRP A 85 -14.18 -15.70 30.79
N LEU A 86 -14.16 -16.85 31.46
CA LEU A 86 -13.86 -18.13 30.82
C LEU A 86 -14.91 -18.48 29.77
N LEU A 87 -16.19 -18.33 30.09
CA LEU A 87 -17.27 -18.57 29.12
C LEU A 87 -17.19 -17.62 27.93
N ALA A 88 -16.93 -16.33 28.18
CA ALA A 88 -16.75 -15.35 27.10
C ALA A 88 -15.56 -15.69 26.19
N LEU A 89 -14.44 -16.16 26.76
CA LEU A 89 -13.28 -16.58 25.98
C LEU A 89 -13.59 -17.81 25.11
N VAL A 90 -14.23 -18.83 25.67
CA VAL A 90 -14.64 -20.03 24.91
C VAL A 90 -15.66 -19.69 23.83
N PHE A 91 -16.60 -18.78 24.14
CA PHE A 91 -17.59 -18.32 23.17
C PHE A 91 -16.95 -17.47 22.04
N TYR A 92 -15.97 -16.63 22.39
CA TYR A 92 -15.20 -15.87 21.40
C TYR A 92 -14.45 -16.80 20.45
N ASP A 93 -13.74 -17.79 21.00
CA ASP A 93 -12.98 -18.78 20.22
C ASP A 93 -13.88 -19.64 19.31
N PHE A 94 -15.09 -19.97 19.79
CA PHE A 94 -16.12 -20.60 18.95
C PHE A 94 -16.57 -19.71 17.78
N CYS A 95 -16.83 -18.43 18.03
CA CYS A 95 -17.17 -17.47 16.98
C CYS A 95 -16.00 -17.26 16.01
N TYR A 96 -14.78 -17.22 16.55
CA TYR A 96 -13.55 -17.14 15.75
C TYR A 96 -13.38 -18.35 14.82
N TYR A 97 -13.63 -19.57 15.31
CA TYR A 97 -13.60 -20.78 14.49
C TYR A 97 -14.49 -20.65 13.23
N TRP A 98 -15.70 -20.16 13.39
CA TRP A 98 -16.63 -19.99 12.25
C TRP A 98 -16.21 -18.86 11.31
N LEU A 99 -15.69 -17.75 11.85
CA LEU A 99 -15.12 -16.69 11.04
C LEU A 99 -13.93 -17.21 10.23
N HIS A 100 -13.03 -17.94 10.88
CA HIS A 100 -11.82 -18.47 10.28
C HIS A 100 -12.13 -19.51 9.20
N ARG A 101 -13.05 -20.42 9.49
CA ARG A 101 -13.56 -21.39 8.54
C ARG A 101 -14.20 -20.72 7.32
N ALA A 102 -15.05 -19.72 7.53
CA ALA A 102 -15.64 -18.94 6.45
C ALA A 102 -14.56 -18.19 5.64
N GLY A 103 -13.49 -17.72 6.31
CA GLY A 103 -12.30 -17.15 5.69
C GLY A 103 -11.65 -18.06 4.66
N HIS A 104 -11.75 -19.36 4.81
CA HIS A 104 -11.22 -20.36 3.87
C HIS A 104 -12.24 -20.92 2.89
N GLU A 105 -13.49 -21.03 3.29
CA GLU A 105 -14.51 -21.72 2.49
C GLU A 105 -15.38 -20.77 1.62
N VAL A 106 -15.27 -19.43 1.82
CA VAL A 106 -16.07 -18.43 1.09
C VAL A 106 -15.18 -17.37 0.47
N ALA A 107 -15.24 -17.19 -0.83
CA ALA A 107 -14.29 -16.39 -1.60
C ALA A 107 -14.14 -14.93 -1.13
N VAL A 108 -15.21 -14.23 -0.76
CA VAL A 108 -15.12 -12.84 -0.25
C VAL A 108 -14.44 -12.76 1.12
N PHE A 109 -14.66 -13.76 1.99
CA PHE A 109 -13.96 -13.84 3.28
C PHE A 109 -12.51 -14.27 3.10
N TRP A 110 -12.23 -15.17 2.14
CA TRP A 110 -10.86 -15.50 1.75
C TRP A 110 -10.10 -14.27 1.26
N ALA A 111 -10.70 -13.43 0.43
CA ALA A 111 -10.09 -12.17 0.00
C ALA A 111 -9.71 -11.25 1.18
N ALA A 112 -10.48 -11.33 2.29
CA ALA A 112 -10.18 -10.63 3.53
C ALA A 112 -9.24 -11.39 4.48
N HIS A 113 -8.81 -12.62 4.14
CA HIS A 113 -7.98 -13.48 4.99
C HIS A 113 -6.67 -13.91 4.32
N VAL A 114 -6.65 -14.08 3.00
CA VAL A 114 -5.54 -14.60 2.21
C VAL A 114 -4.19 -13.93 2.50
N VAL A 115 -4.19 -12.63 2.83
CA VAL A 115 -2.97 -11.88 3.16
C VAL A 115 -2.14 -12.59 4.22
N HIS A 116 -2.79 -13.18 5.21
CA HIS A 116 -2.16 -13.93 6.29
C HIS A 116 -1.44 -15.19 5.79
N HIS A 117 -1.97 -15.85 4.78
CA HIS A 117 -1.43 -17.08 4.18
C HIS A 117 -0.42 -16.86 3.05
N GLN A 118 -0.20 -15.63 2.58
CA GLN A 118 0.67 -15.35 1.43
C GLN A 118 2.17 -15.50 1.72
N SER A 119 2.61 -15.49 3.00
CA SER A 119 4.01 -15.75 3.35
C SER A 119 4.39 -17.18 3.00
N GLN A 120 5.57 -17.34 2.41
CA GLN A 120 6.18 -18.65 2.13
C GLN A 120 7.22 -19.05 3.19
N ASP A 121 7.43 -18.21 4.19
CA ASP A 121 8.14 -18.50 5.43
C ASP A 121 7.13 -18.66 6.57
N TYR A 122 7.48 -19.47 7.56
CA TYR A 122 6.66 -19.67 8.73
C TYR A 122 7.46 -19.43 10.01
N ASN A 123 7.24 -18.30 10.64
CA ASN A 123 7.94 -17.81 11.81
C ASN A 123 7.12 -16.71 12.50
N LEU A 124 7.58 -16.21 13.65
CA LEU A 124 6.83 -15.22 14.41
C LEU A 124 6.55 -13.89 13.67
N SER A 125 7.30 -13.56 12.60
CA SER A 125 6.93 -12.41 11.77
C SER A 125 5.70 -12.68 10.91
N THR A 126 5.44 -13.95 10.55
CA THR A 126 4.24 -14.38 9.83
C THR A 126 2.97 -14.16 10.67
N ALA A 127 3.05 -14.32 11.99
CA ALA A 127 1.95 -14.00 12.89
C ALA A 127 1.48 -12.54 12.79
N LEU A 128 2.41 -11.62 12.51
CA LEU A 128 2.12 -10.19 12.36
C LEU A 128 1.57 -9.82 10.98
N ARG A 129 1.58 -10.75 10.03
CA ARG A 129 1.05 -10.55 8.67
C ARG A 129 -0.48 -10.55 8.71
N GLN A 130 -1.08 -9.38 8.62
CA GLN A 130 -2.52 -9.17 8.79
C GLN A 130 -3.12 -8.41 7.61
N THR A 131 -4.39 -8.72 7.32
CA THR A 131 -5.18 -8.03 6.29
C THR A 131 -5.69 -6.67 6.78
N SER A 132 -5.87 -5.73 5.87
CA SER A 132 -6.50 -4.43 6.15
C SER A 132 -8.03 -4.46 6.01
N SER A 133 -8.63 -5.48 5.39
CA SER A 133 -10.06 -5.55 5.09
C SER A 133 -10.87 -6.46 6.03
N GLY A 134 -10.22 -7.21 6.94
CA GLY A 134 -10.91 -8.15 7.84
C GLY A 134 -12.00 -7.51 8.70
N ALA A 135 -11.81 -6.24 9.10
CA ALA A 135 -12.81 -5.50 9.88
C ALA A 135 -14.13 -5.23 9.11
N LEU A 136 -14.12 -5.28 7.78
CA LEU A 136 -15.33 -5.05 6.97
C LEU A 136 -16.33 -6.20 7.06
N PHE A 137 -15.86 -7.41 7.31
CA PHE A 137 -16.68 -8.62 7.24
C PHE A 137 -16.75 -9.40 8.56
N GLY A 138 -15.67 -9.39 9.37
CA GLY A 138 -15.54 -10.25 10.54
C GLY A 138 -16.52 -9.98 11.69
N TRP A 139 -17.05 -8.76 11.80
CA TRP A 139 -17.94 -8.35 12.89
C TRP A 139 -19.21 -9.20 13.02
N ILE A 140 -19.74 -9.70 11.90
CA ILE A 140 -21.01 -10.44 11.86
C ILE A 140 -20.95 -11.73 12.70
N PHE A 141 -19.79 -12.39 12.72
CA PHE A 141 -19.60 -13.66 13.44
C PHE A 141 -19.60 -13.50 14.97
N TYR A 142 -19.33 -12.28 15.48
CA TYR A 142 -19.31 -11.99 16.90
C TYR A 142 -20.61 -11.41 17.44
N LEU A 143 -21.59 -11.12 16.59
CA LEU A 143 -22.91 -10.64 17.03
C LEU A 143 -23.64 -11.59 17.97
N PRO A 144 -23.51 -12.93 17.86
CA PRO A 144 -24.08 -13.85 18.83
C PRO A 144 -23.65 -13.56 20.27
N MET A 145 -22.38 -13.12 20.49
CA MET A 145 -21.90 -12.72 21.82
C MET A 145 -22.61 -11.46 22.34
N ALA A 146 -22.82 -10.46 21.44
CA ALA A 146 -23.56 -9.24 21.80
C ALA A 146 -25.02 -9.56 22.17
N VAL A 147 -25.68 -10.43 21.38
CA VAL A 147 -27.05 -10.90 21.65
C VAL A 147 -27.12 -11.69 22.94
N ALA A 148 -26.14 -12.56 23.23
CA ALA A 148 -26.08 -13.30 24.50
C ALA A 148 -25.88 -12.36 25.70
N GLY A 149 -25.37 -11.14 25.51
CA GLY A 149 -25.21 -10.14 26.57
C GLY A 149 -23.78 -9.99 27.09
N VAL A 150 -22.77 -10.46 26.34
CA VAL A 150 -21.37 -10.24 26.70
C VAL A 150 -21.03 -8.75 26.55
N PRO A 151 -20.60 -8.06 27.62
CA PRO A 151 -20.31 -6.63 27.55
C PRO A 151 -19.18 -6.29 26.57
N PRO A 152 -19.21 -5.13 25.87
CA PRO A 152 -18.18 -4.73 24.89
C PRO A 152 -16.75 -4.73 25.44
N LEU A 153 -16.56 -4.41 26.74
CA LEU A 153 -15.25 -4.48 27.38
C LEU A 153 -14.76 -5.93 27.47
N VAL A 154 -15.61 -6.85 27.90
CA VAL A 154 -15.28 -8.29 28.02
C VAL A 154 -14.95 -8.84 26.63
N PHE A 155 -15.80 -8.54 25.64
CA PHE A 155 -15.54 -8.89 24.23
C PHE A 155 -14.16 -8.40 23.76
N GLY A 156 -13.82 -7.13 24.00
CA GLY A 156 -12.52 -6.57 23.58
C GLY A 156 -11.32 -7.23 24.24
N VAL A 157 -11.43 -7.59 25.54
CA VAL A 157 -10.34 -8.26 26.28
C VAL A 157 -10.16 -9.70 25.81
N VAL A 158 -11.24 -10.49 25.65
CA VAL A 158 -11.12 -11.88 25.18
C VAL A 158 -10.63 -11.94 23.74
N ALA A 159 -10.99 -10.95 22.90
CA ALA A 159 -10.45 -10.79 21.55
C ALA A 159 -8.93 -10.56 21.56
N LEU A 160 -8.44 -9.76 22.52
CA LEU A 160 -7.00 -9.52 22.69
C LEU A 160 -6.27 -10.78 23.19
N VAL A 161 -6.87 -11.52 24.13
CA VAL A 161 -6.30 -12.79 24.65
C VAL A 161 -6.16 -13.80 23.51
N ASP A 162 -7.19 -13.96 22.68
CA ASP A 162 -7.18 -14.85 21.53
C ASP A 162 -6.11 -14.45 20.50
N LEU A 163 -6.01 -13.16 20.17
CA LEU A 163 -5.00 -12.63 19.28
C LEU A 163 -3.57 -12.87 19.78
N LEU A 164 -3.32 -12.64 21.08
CA LEU A 164 -2.01 -12.84 21.69
C LEU A 164 -1.63 -14.33 21.74
N TYR A 165 -2.62 -15.19 22.00
CA TYR A 165 -2.40 -16.63 21.96
C TYR A 165 -1.95 -17.07 20.57
N GLN A 166 -2.57 -16.58 19.52
CA GLN A 166 -2.24 -16.97 18.14
C GLN A 166 -0.84 -16.52 17.67
N PHE A 167 -0.18 -15.61 18.38
CA PHE A 167 1.17 -15.18 18.00
C PHE A 167 2.21 -16.32 18.11
N TRP A 168 2.25 -17.04 19.24
CA TRP A 168 3.29 -18.04 19.50
C TRP A 168 3.15 -19.32 18.67
N VAL A 169 1.99 -19.60 18.08
CA VAL A 169 1.78 -20.80 17.27
C VAL A 169 2.45 -20.71 15.89
N HIS A 170 2.89 -19.52 15.48
CA HIS A 170 3.55 -19.29 14.20
C HIS A 170 5.06 -19.54 14.29
N THR A 171 5.48 -20.78 14.52
CA THR A 171 6.91 -21.13 14.55
C THR A 171 7.16 -22.55 14.04
N GLU A 172 8.28 -22.74 13.36
CA GLU A 172 8.79 -24.07 12.98
C GLU A 172 9.68 -24.71 14.06
N HIS A 173 10.03 -23.98 15.11
CA HIS A 173 10.99 -24.46 16.11
C HIS A 173 10.35 -25.27 17.24
N VAL A 174 9.03 -25.30 17.35
CA VAL A 174 8.28 -26.10 18.31
C VAL A 174 7.64 -27.28 17.57
N GLY A 175 7.97 -28.50 17.98
CA GLY A 175 7.40 -29.74 17.43
C GLY A 175 6.01 -30.06 18.00
N LYS A 176 5.59 -31.33 17.84
CA LYS A 176 4.34 -31.82 18.44
C LYS A 176 4.45 -31.82 19.96
N LEU A 177 3.40 -31.34 20.64
CA LEU A 177 3.31 -31.23 22.09
C LEU A 177 2.42 -32.32 22.73
N GLY A 178 2.06 -33.35 21.97
CA GLY A 178 1.37 -34.55 22.42
C GLY A 178 -0.06 -34.29 22.90
N TRP A 179 -0.32 -34.40 24.22
CA TRP A 179 -1.67 -34.21 24.76
C TRP A 179 -2.21 -32.77 24.53
N PHE A 180 -1.31 -31.77 24.51
CA PHE A 180 -1.67 -30.37 24.29
C PHE A 180 -2.28 -30.17 22.89
N ASP A 181 -1.71 -30.78 21.85
CA ASP A 181 -2.19 -30.71 20.47
C ASP A 181 -3.61 -31.29 20.28
N ARG A 182 -4.09 -32.05 21.29
CA ARG A 182 -5.44 -32.65 21.24
C ARG A 182 -6.54 -31.66 21.61
N TRP A 183 -6.21 -30.65 22.40
CA TRP A 183 -7.17 -29.71 22.98
C TRP A 183 -6.94 -28.29 22.52
N PHE A 184 -5.67 -27.89 22.41
CA PHE A 184 -5.27 -26.52 22.13
C PHE A 184 -4.57 -26.42 20.80
N CYS A 185 -4.77 -25.29 20.11
CA CYS A 185 -4.02 -24.93 18.93
C CYS A 185 -2.54 -24.76 19.29
N SER A 186 -1.70 -25.57 18.68
CA SER A 186 -0.24 -25.56 18.86
C SER A 186 0.44 -25.17 17.56
N PRO A 187 1.77 -24.93 17.56
CA PRO A 187 2.51 -24.73 16.32
C PRO A 187 2.33 -25.86 15.30
N SER A 188 2.28 -27.12 15.74
CA SER A 188 2.02 -28.27 14.85
C SER A 188 0.65 -28.18 14.17
N ASN A 189 -0.40 -27.88 14.94
CA ASN A 189 -1.75 -27.74 14.40
C ASN A 189 -1.86 -26.57 13.41
N HIS A 190 -1.18 -25.45 13.72
CA HIS A 190 -1.28 -24.24 12.92
C HIS A 190 -0.37 -24.24 11.68
N ARG A 191 0.74 -25.02 11.70
CA ARG A 191 1.52 -25.31 10.48
C ARG A 191 0.67 -26.03 9.44
N VAL A 192 -0.13 -27.02 9.84
CA VAL A 192 -1.09 -27.70 8.95
C VAL A 192 -2.07 -26.69 8.35
N HIS A 193 -2.57 -25.76 9.16
CA HIS A 193 -3.50 -24.73 8.71
C HIS A 193 -2.91 -23.82 7.62
N HIS A 194 -1.63 -23.42 7.74
CA HIS A 194 -0.94 -22.58 6.76
C HIS A 194 -0.39 -23.34 5.54
N ALA A 195 -0.46 -24.66 5.53
CA ALA A 195 0.16 -25.46 4.48
C ALA A 195 -0.74 -25.60 3.24
N VAL A 196 -0.11 -25.60 2.05
CA VAL A 196 -0.78 -25.79 0.76
C VAL A 196 -0.78 -27.25 0.30
N ASN A 197 -0.23 -28.16 1.11
CA ASN A 197 -0.29 -29.60 0.88
C ASN A 197 -1.75 -30.05 0.67
N GLU A 198 -2.00 -30.97 -0.26
CA GLU A 198 -3.35 -31.44 -0.60
C GLU A 198 -4.15 -31.89 0.63
N ARG A 199 -3.49 -32.64 1.50
CA ARG A 199 -4.06 -33.20 2.72
C ARG A 199 -4.37 -32.15 3.79
N TYR A 200 -3.67 -31.01 3.79
CA TYR A 200 -3.76 -29.96 4.80
C TYR A 200 -4.66 -28.80 4.40
N LEU A 201 -5.09 -28.77 3.14
CA LEU A 201 -5.91 -27.70 2.64
C LEU A 201 -7.23 -27.60 3.40
N ASP A 202 -7.58 -26.39 3.82
CA ASP A 202 -8.82 -26.09 4.53
C ASP A 202 -9.00 -26.94 5.81
N ARG A 203 -7.96 -26.99 6.65
CA ARG A 203 -7.92 -27.71 7.93
C ARG A 203 -7.50 -26.79 9.09
N ASN A 204 -7.85 -27.22 10.31
CA ASN A 204 -7.39 -26.67 11.59
C ASN A 204 -7.66 -25.16 11.75
N TYR A 205 -8.94 -24.78 11.83
CA TYR A 205 -9.37 -23.37 11.94
C TYR A 205 -9.40 -22.83 13.37
N GLY A 206 -9.21 -23.66 14.41
CA GLY A 206 -9.27 -23.26 15.81
C GLY A 206 -8.25 -22.16 16.18
N GLY A 207 -8.68 -21.16 16.92
CA GLY A 207 -7.81 -20.09 17.44
C GLY A 207 -7.02 -20.54 18.67
N ILE A 208 -7.72 -20.81 19.77
CA ILE A 208 -7.15 -21.37 21.01
C ILE A 208 -7.44 -22.85 21.11
N LEU A 209 -8.67 -23.28 20.81
CA LEU A 209 -9.14 -24.65 20.99
C LEU A 209 -9.29 -25.37 19.65
N VAL A 210 -8.57 -26.48 19.43
CA VAL A 210 -8.79 -27.35 18.27
C VAL A 210 -10.00 -28.30 18.46
N VAL A 211 -10.68 -28.19 19.57
CA VAL A 211 -11.89 -28.95 19.87
C VAL A 211 -12.96 -28.73 18.81
N TRP A 212 -13.08 -27.52 18.31
CA TRP A 212 -14.03 -27.18 17.26
C TRP A 212 -13.71 -27.91 15.96
N ASP A 213 -12.43 -27.99 15.57
CA ASP A 213 -12.01 -28.74 14.39
C ASP A 213 -12.37 -30.23 14.50
N ARG A 214 -12.21 -30.80 15.70
CA ARG A 214 -12.59 -32.19 15.93
C ARG A 214 -14.10 -32.41 15.90
N LEU A 215 -14.87 -31.48 16.48
CA LEU A 215 -16.32 -31.55 16.50
C LEU A 215 -16.93 -31.38 15.11
N PHE A 216 -16.37 -30.51 14.29
CA PHE A 216 -16.91 -30.16 12.96
C PHE A 216 -16.14 -30.79 11.79
N GLY A 217 -15.21 -31.74 12.08
CA GLY A 217 -14.54 -32.58 11.08
C GLY A 217 -13.47 -31.91 10.24
N SER A 218 -12.96 -30.74 10.68
CA SER A 218 -11.86 -30.03 10.01
C SER A 218 -10.48 -30.32 10.58
N PHE A 219 -10.37 -31.17 11.61
CA PHE A 219 -9.07 -31.51 12.23
C PHE A 219 -8.21 -32.39 11.33
N GLN A 220 -6.93 -32.03 11.21
CA GLN A 220 -5.90 -32.81 10.56
C GLN A 220 -4.59 -32.74 11.35
N GLU A 221 -4.00 -33.89 11.64
CA GLU A 221 -2.70 -33.97 12.28
C GLU A 221 -1.57 -33.69 11.29
N GLU A 222 -0.45 -33.10 11.77
CA GLU A 222 0.76 -32.88 10.99
C GLU A 222 1.53 -34.21 10.80
N ASP A 223 1.48 -34.76 9.60
CA ASP A 223 2.11 -36.06 9.28
C ASP A 223 3.23 -35.91 8.24
N GLU A 224 3.25 -34.87 7.48
CA GLU A 224 4.25 -34.57 6.44
C GLU A 224 4.77 -33.15 6.55
N ARG A 225 5.87 -32.85 5.87
CA ARG A 225 6.43 -31.50 5.86
C ARG A 225 5.45 -30.51 5.26
N CYS A 226 5.17 -29.45 5.99
CA CYS A 226 4.34 -28.34 5.55
C CYS A 226 5.07 -27.47 4.51
N ILE A 227 4.39 -27.13 3.42
CA ILE A 227 4.82 -26.15 2.41
C ILE A 227 3.86 -24.95 2.50
N TYR A 228 4.42 -23.76 2.72
CA TYR A 228 3.63 -22.57 3.03
C TYR A 228 3.41 -21.67 1.83
N GLY A 229 2.46 -20.74 1.96
CA GLY A 229 2.03 -19.81 0.94
C GLY A 229 0.60 -20.07 0.48
N THR A 230 0.30 -19.69 -0.75
CA THR A 230 -1.00 -19.94 -1.39
C THR A 230 -0.81 -20.77 -2.66
N ARG A 231 -1.81 -21.57 -3.04
CA ARG A 231 -1.77 -22.38 -4.29
C ARG A 231 -1.54 -21.54 -5.54
N LYS A 232 -1.96 -20.28 -5.50
CA LYS A 232 -1.60 -19.25 -6.48
C LYS A 232 -0.74 -18.22 -5.76
N PRO A 233 0.60 -18.33 -5.81
CA PRO A 233 1.48 -17.46 -5.04
C PRO A 233 1.38 -16.00 -5.53
N LEU A 234 1.41 -15.06 -4.57
CA LEU A 234 1.35 -13.63 -4.84
C LEU A 234 2.55 -13.14 -5.68
N ASN A 235 3.73 -13.69 -5.44
CA ASN A 235 5.00 -13.31 -6.08
C ASN A 235 5.25 -11.80 -6.08
N SER A 236 4.99 -11.15 -4.96
CA SER A 236 5.14 -9.71 -4.79
C SER A 236 5.33 -9.31 -3.33
N TRP A 237 6.16 -8.28 -3.09
CA TRP A 237 6.28 -7.59 -1.81
C TRP A 237 5.45 -6.29 -1.75
N ASP A 238 4.53 -6.09 -2.68
CA ASP A 238 3.63 -4.95 -2.72
C ASP A 238 2.48 -5.13 -1.72
N PRO A 239 2.41 -4.33 -0.63
CA PRO A 239 1.40 -4.50 0.41
C PRO A 239 -0.01 -4.12 -0.05
N LEU A 240 -0.14 -3.24 -1.04
CA LEU A 240 -1.44 -2.89 -1.62
C LEU A 240 -1.97 -4.02 -2.49
N TRP A 241 -1.09 -4.60 -3.34
CA TRP A 241 -1.45 -5.73 -4.18
C TRP A 241 -1.77 -6.97 -3.35
N ALA A 242 -1.03 -7.22 -2.27
CA ALA A 242 -1.32 -8.30 -1.33
C ALA A 242 -2.77 -8.25 -0.80
N ASN A 243 -3.28 -7.05 -0.49
CA ASN A 243 -4.65 -6.84 -0.04
C ASN A 243 -5.69 -6.81 -1.17
N ALA A 244 -5.29 -6.56 -2.42
CA ALA A 244 -6.21 -6.31 -3.54
C ALA A 244 -6.34 -7.48 -4.54
N GLU A 245 -5.35 -8.38 -4.63
CA GLU A 245 -5.22 -9.38 -5.71
C GLU A 245 -6.45 -10.28 -5.84
N VAL A 246 -6.92 -10.85 -4.72
CA VAL A 246 -8.08 -11.75 -4.74
C VAL A 246 -9.36 -10.97 -5.06
N TYR A 247 -9.57 -9.78 -4.47
CA TYR A 247 -10.71 -8.93 -4.82
C TYR A 247 -10.73 -8.55 -6.30
N ALA A 248 -9.57 -8.20 -6.86
CA ALA A 248 -9.43 -7.87 -8.29
C ALA A 248 -9.78 -9.08 -9.17
N THR A 249 -9.41 -10.30 -8.74
CA THR A 249 -9.77 -11.54 -9.44
C THR A 249 -11.28 -11.77 -9.38
N LEU A 250 -11.90 -11.69 -8.19
CA LEU A 250 -13.34 -11.86 -8.03
C LEU A 250 -14.14 -10.83 -8.85
N LEU A 251 -13.72 -9.56 -8.83
CA LEU A 251 -14.32 -8.49 -9.63
C LEU A 251 -14.22 -8.78 -11.13
N ARG A 252 -13.04 -9.19 -11.60
CA ARG A 252 -12.80 -9.52 -13.00
C ARG A 252 -13.67 -10.69 -13.46
N ASP A 253 -13.73 -11.76 -12.67
CA ASP A 253 -14.49 -12.96 -13.02
C ASP A 253 -16.01 -12.69 -12.96
N SER A 254 -16.47 -11.93 -11.96
CA SER A 254 -17.85 -11.43 -11.88
C SER A 254 -18.22 -10.55 -13.10
N TRP A 255 -17.29 -9.72 -13.59
CA TRP A 255 -17.52 -8.89 -14.78
C TRP A 255 -17.55 -9.71 -16.06
N ARG A 256 -16.62 -10.67 -16.24
CA ARG A 256 -16.40 -11.44 -17.48
C ARG A 256 -17.46 -12.51 -17.74
N THR A 257 -17.98 -13.17 -16.67
CA THR A 257 -19.00 -14.22 -16.85
C THR A 257 -20.26 -13.67 -17.48
N ARG A 258 -20.86 -14.45 -18.38
CA ARG A 258 -22.11 -14.12 -19.09
C ARG A 258 -23.35 -14.42 -18.25
N HIS A 259 -23.22 -15.27 -17.21
CA HIS A 259 -24.34 -15.72 -16.39
C HIS A 259 -24.55 -14.83 -15.16
N TRP A 260 -25.68 -14.16 -15.08
CA TRP A 260 -26.01 -13.25 -13.97
C TRP A 260 -25.91 -13.89 -12.58
N GLY A 261 -26.40 -15.15 -12.44
CA GLY A 261 -26.28 -15.89 -11.18
C GLY A 261 -24.83 -16.13 -10.76
N ASP A 262 -23.93 -16.33 -11.71
CA ASP A 262 -22.51 -16.58 -11.43
C ASP A 262 -21.76 -15.30 -11.05
N LYS A 263 -22.23 -14.12 -11.47
CA LYS A 263 -21.72 -12.83 -10.99
C LYS A 263 -21.77 -12.69 -9.47
N LEU A 264 -22.79 -13.26 -8.83
CA LEU A 264 -22.93 -13.30 -7.38
C LEU A 264 -22.22 -14.52 -6.77
N ARG A 265 -22.32 -15.70 -7.42
CA ARG A 265 -21.70 -16.94 -6.93
C ARG A 265 -20.19 -16.84 -6.79
N VAL A 266 -19.51 -16.07 -7.66
CA VAL A 266 -18.05 -15.80 -7.57
C VAL A 266 -17.64 -15.32 -6.17
N TRP A 267 -18.49 -14.55 -5.48
CA TRP A 267 -18.18 -13.98 -4.16
C TRP A 267 -18.44 -14.95 -2.99
N ILE A 268 -19.36 -15.91 -3.17
CA ILE A 268 -19.85 -16.75 -2.08
C ILE A 268 -19.48 -18.23 -2.21
N LYS A 269 -19.02 -18.67 -3.39
CA LYS A 269 -18.50 -20.02 -3.61
C LYS A 269 -17.10 -20.17 -3.01
N PRO A 270 -16.61 -21.39 -2.81
CA PRO A 270 -15.24 -21.61 -2.30
C PRO A 270 -14.18 -20.90 -3.14
N PRO A 271 -13.06 -20.49 -2.53
CA PRO A 271 -11.92 -19.93 -3.25
C PRO A 271 -11.44 -20.86 -4.38
N GLY A 272 -11.15 -20.28 -5.54
CA GLY A 272 -10.76 -21.05 -6.73
C GLY A 272 -11.94 -21.57 -7.57
N TRP A 273 -13.18 -21.46 -7.10
CA TRP A 273 -14.33 -21.74 -7.95
C TRP A 273 -14.44 -20.71 -9.09
N GLN A 274 -14.69 -21.20 -10.30
CA GLN A 274 -14.89 -20.37 -11.48
C GLN A 274 -16.22 -20.69 -12.18
N PRO A 275 -16.89 -19.68 -12.76
CA PRO A 275 -18.00 -19.88 -13.68
C PRO A 275 -17.61 -20.84 -14.82
N ALA A 276 -18.53 -21.72 -15.24
CA ALA A 276 -18.26 -22.73 -16.24
C ALA A 276 -17.78 -22.16 -17.59
N ASP A 277 -18.32 -21.01 -17.99
CA ASP A 277 -17.91 -20.31 -19.21
C ASP A 277 -16.48 -19.76 -19.15
N LEU A 278 -16.01 -19.34 -17.97
CA LEU A 278 -14.64 -18.89 -17.78
C LEU A 278 -13.68 -20.07 -17.63
N ALA A 279 -14.07 -21.10 -16.88
CA ALA A 279 -13.25 -22.32 -16.70
C ALA A 279 -13.01 -23.06 -18.03
N ALA A 280 -13.99 -23.07 -18.93
CA ALA A 280 -13.85 -23.63 -20.28
C ALA A 280 -12.91 -22.81 -21.17
N ALA A 281 -12.91 -21.49 -21.02
CA ALA A 281 -12.07 -20.59 -21.80
C ALA A 281 -10.61 -20.52 -21.31
N GLU A 282 -10.40 -20.59 -19.99
CA GLU A 282 -9.10 -20.46 -19.34
C GLU A 282 -9.01 -21.51 -18.19
N PRO A 283 -8.79 -22.80 -18.50
CA PRO A 283 -8.70 -23.82 -17.47
C PRO A 283 -7.49 -23.56 -16.56
N ALA A 284 -7.72 -23.62 -15.25
CA ALA A 284 -6.63 -23.49 -14.28
C ALA A 284 -5.69 -24.69 -14.37
N PRO A 285 -4.35 -24.48 -14.41
CA PRO A 285 -3.42 -25.59 -14.37
C PRO A 285 -3.54 -26.35 -13.05
N PRO A 286 -3.34 -27.69 -13.05
CA PRO A 286 -3.34 -28.46 -11.83
C PRO A 286 -2.23 -27.98 -10.89
N PHE A 287 -2.54 -27.87 -9.61
CA PHE A 287 -1.56 -27.52 -8.60
C PHE A 287 -0.56 -28.66 -8.42
N GLN A 288 0.74 -28.36 -8.40
CA GLN A 288 1.82 -29.32 -8.18
C GLN A 288 2.65 -28.85 -6.99
N LEU A 289 2.63 -29.60 -5.91
CA LEU A 289 3.33 -29.26 -4.66
C LEU A 289 4.85 -29.12 -4.89
N ASP A 290 5.43 -30.05 -5.66
CA ASP A 290 6.87 -30.07 -5.96
C ASP A 290 7.33 -28.92 -6.86
N ALA A 291 6.40 -28.24 -7.53
CA ALA A 291 6.68 -27.10 -8.38
C ALA A 291 6.61 -25.77 -7.63
N VAL A 292 6.27 -25.76 -6.34
CA VAL A 292 6.20 -24.53 -5.53
C VAL A 292 7.60 -23.96 -5.36
N GLN A 293 7.79 -22.78 -5.94
CA GLN A 293 9.04 -22.02 -5.82
C GLN A 293 8.87 -20.86 -4.83
N THR A 294 9.86 -20.70 -3.98
CA THR A 294 9.89 -19.60 -3.03
C THR A 294 10.23 -18.29 -3.75
N PHE A 295 9.35 -17.33 -3.68
CA PHE A 295 9.58 -15.99 -4.25
C PHE A 295 10.65 -15.26 -3.44
N GLY A 296 11.73 -14.84 -4.10
CA GLY A 296 12.84 -14.13 -3.47
C GLY A 296 13.79 -13.56 -4.51
N PRO A 297 13.48 -12.38 -5.09
CA PRO A 297 14.41 -11.70 -5.99
C PRO A 297 15.76 -11.45 -5.32
N PRO A 298 16.89 -11.60 -6.04
CA PRO A 298 18.21 -11.38 -5.47
C PRO A 298 18.38 -9.91 -5.08
N MET A 299 18.92 -9.68 -3.88
CA MET A 299 19.16 -8.33 -3.35
C MET A 299 20.63 -8.14 -3.01
N SER A 300 21.22 -7.00 -3.41
CA SER A 300 22.55 -6.59 -2.97
C SER A 300 22.55 -6.27 -1.47
N ARG A 301 23.72 -6.36 -0.82
CA ARG A 301 23.88 -5.97 0.59
C ARG A 301 23.48 -4.50 0.86
N VAL A 302 23.67 -3.63 -0.13
CA VAL A 302 23.27 -2.21 -0.03
C VAL A 302 21.75 -2.08 0.02
N VAL A 303 21.02 -2.82 -0.84
CA VAL A 303 19.54 -2.84 -0.82
C VAL A 303 19.02 -3.45 0.47
N GLN A 304 19.66 -4.51 0.99
CA GLN A 304 19.28 -5.08 2.29
C GLN A 304 19.47 -4.07 3.43
N GLY A 305 20.62 -3.38 3.48
CA GLY A 305 20.90 -2.34 4.48
C GLY A 305 19.90 -1.18 4.39
N PHE A 306 19.62 -0.69 3.17
CA PHE A 306 18.60 0.32 2.94
C PHE A 306 17.23 -0.16 3.45
N GLY A 307 16.84 -1.40 3.12
CA GLY A 307 15.57 -1.98 3.54
C GLY A 307 15.41 -2.04 5.06
N VAL A 308 16.48 -2.41 5.79
CA VAL A 308 16.47 -2.44 7.26
C VAL A 308 16.32 -1.03 7.85
N VAL A 309 17.08 -0.06 7.35
CA VAL A 309 17.00 1.34 7.85
C VAL A 309 15.60 1.91 7.56
N GLN A 310 15.12 1.76 6.34
CA GLN A 310 13.82 2.26 5.93
C GLN A 310 12.68 1.61 6.72
N PHE A 311 12.76 0.31 6.95
CA PHE A 311 11.81 -0.42 7.79
C PHE A 311 11.80 0.10 9.23
N ALA A 312 12.97 0.36 9.84
CA ALA A 312 13.06 0.92 11.18
C ALA A 312 12.43 2.32 11.28
N LEU A 313 12.67 3.18 10.27
CA LEU A 313 12.05 4.50 10.20
C LEU A 313 10.53 4.42 10.04
N LEU A 314 10.04 3.49 9.19
CA LEU A 314 8.61 3.24 9.02
C LEU A 314 7.96 2.72 10.30
N LEU A 315 8.61 1.79 10.99
CA LEU A 315 8.13 1.28 12.28
C LEU A 315 7.98 2.41 13.31
N ALA A 316 8.99 3.28 13.41
CA ALA A 316 8.94 4.45 14.29
C ALA A 316 7.81 5.42 13.87
N GLY A 317 7.63 5.67 12.57
CA GLY A 317 6.56 6.51 12.03
C GLY A 317 5.16 5.96 12.32
N VAL A 318 4.97 4.65 12.14
CA VAL A 318 3.71 3.96 12.45
C VAL A 318 3.43 4.00 13.97
N ALA A 319 4.45 3.76 14.81
CA ALA A 319 4.30 3.85 16.26
C ALA A 319 3.90 5.27 16.70
N ALA A 320 4.54 6.30 16.17
CA ALA A 320 4.22 7.70 16.45
C ALA A 320 2.79 8.06 15.99
N PHE A 321 2.39 7.59 14.80
CA PHE A 321 1.02 7.78 14.31
C PHE A 321 0.00 7.10 15.23
N LEU A 322 0.17 5.81 15.54
CA LEU A 322 -0.77 5.05 16.39
C LEU A 322 -0.85 5.62 17.80
N TRP A 323 0.25 6.16 18.35
CA TRP A 323 0.27 6.80 19.66
C TRP A 323 -0.63 8.03 19.74
N THR A 324 -0.76 8.75 18.63
CA THR A 324 -1.52 10.01 18.54
C THR A 324 -2.85 9.88 17.80
N ALA A 325 -3.10 8.79 17.08
CA ALA A 325 -4.20 8.61 16.13
C ALA A 325 -5.59 8.90 16.72
N ASP A 326 -5.81 8.54 17.98
CA ASP A 326 -7.10 8.74 18.66
C ASP A 326 -7.42 10.21 18.98
N ARG A 327 -6.43 11.10 18.87
CA ARG A 327 -6.57 12.54 19.12
C ARG A 327 -6.56 13.35 17.82
N LEU A 328 -6.18 12.74 16.69
CA LEU A 328 -6.10 13.43 15.40
C LEU A 328 -7.48 13.58 14.76
N PRO A 329 -7.78 14.74 14.16
CA PRO A 329 -8.90 14.86 13.23
C PRO A 329 -8.79 13.82 12.10
N LEU A 330 -9.92 13.27 11.66
CA LEU A 330 -9.97 12.19 10.66
C LEU A 330 -9.20 12.53 9.37
N ALA A 331 -9.29 13.77 8.91
CA ALA A 331 -8.57 14.24 7.72
C ALA A 331 -7.05 14.19 7.90
N GLN A 332 -6.55 14.55 9.10
CA GLN A 332 -5.12 14.47 9.41
C GLN A 332 -4.65 13.01 9.52
N ALA A 333 -5.44 12.16 10.16
CA ALA A 333 -5.16 10.73 10.22
C ALA A 333 -5.11 10.11 8.81
N ALA A 334 -6.00 10.51 7.90
CA ALA A 334 -6.01 10.05 6.50
C ALA A 334 -4.75 10.47 5.72
N VAL A 335 -4.22 11.66 5.97
CA VAL A 335 -2.95 12.11 5.38
C VAL A 335 -1.79 11.22 5.83
N TRP A 336 -1.68 10.93 7.14
CA TRP A 336 -0.65 10.03 7.66
C TRP A 336 -0.81 8.60 7.15
N LEU A 337 -2.04 8.08 7.05
CA LEU A 337 -2.31 6.79 6.43
C LEU A 337 -1.76 6.76 5.00
N ALA A 338 -2.03 7.78 4.19
CA ALA A 338 -1.56 7.85 2.80
C ALA A 338 -0.02 7.87 2.72
N VAL A 339 0.66 8.66 3.55
CA VAL A 339 2.13 8.73 3.60
C VAL A 339 2.74 7.38 3.98
N LEU A 340 2.29 6.81 5.11
CA LEU A 340 2.84 5.54 5.61
C LEU A 340 2.57 4.40 4.62
N THR A 341 1.40 4.38 3.98
CA THR A 341 1.06 3.40 2.95
C THR A 341 1.95 3.54 1.71
N ALA A 342 2.17 4.77 1.23
CA ALA A 342 3.07 5.03 0.10
C ALA A 342 4.51 4.59 0.40
N SER A 343 4.99 4.83 1.62
CA SER A 343 6.33 4.44 2.05
C SER A 343 6.47 2.92 2.20
N LEU A 344 5.47 2.22 2.74
CA LEU A 344 5.43 0.76 2.79
C LEU A 344 5.43 0.15 1.38
N TRP A 345 4.66 0.74 0.46
CA TRP A 345 4.63 0.34 -0.94
C TRP A 345 5.99 0.56 -1.62
N ALA A 346 6.63 1.72 -1.41
CA ALA A 346 7.94 2.04 -1.97
C ALA A 346 9.01 1.07 -1.46
N LEU A 347 9.01 0.75 -0.16
CA LEU A 347 9.91 -0.23 0.43
C LEU A 347 9.72 -1.62 -0.22
N GLY A 348 8.49 -2.10 -0.35
CA GLY A 348 8.17 -3.37 -1.03
C GLY A 348 8.67 -3.38 -2.48
N ALA A 349 8.49 -2.27 -3.21
CA ALA A 349 8.96 -2.12 -4.58
C ALA A 349 10.50 -2.15 -4.71
N VAL A 350 11.22 -1.58 -3.75
CA VAL A 350 12.70 -1.64 -3.69
C VAL A 350 13.16 -3.07 -3.41
N LEU A 351 12.58 -3.74 -2.41
CA LEU A 351 12.97 -5.09 -2.02
C LEU A 351 12.74 -6.14 -3.13
N GLN A 352 11.79 -5.90 -4.03
CA GLN A 352 11.56 -6.77 -5.19
C GLN A 352 12.26 -6.29 -6.47
N GLY A 353 13.09 -5.26 -6.40
CA GLY A 353 13.87 -4.75 -7.54
C GLY A 353 13.06 -4.00 -8.60
N ARG A 354 11.81 -3.61 -8.30
CA ARG A 354 10.94 -2.83 -9.21
C ARG A 354 11.17 -1.32 -9.13
N MET A 355 11.88 -0.87 -8.10
CA MET A 355 12.16 0.53 -7.83
C MET A 355 13.58 0.70 -7.31
N GLY A 356 14.26 1.78 -7.70
CA GLY A 356 15.56 2.15 -7.14
C GLY A 356 15.43 2.87 -5.79
N MET A 357 16.47 2.82 -4.96
CA MET A 357 16.49 3.47 -3.64
C MET A 357 16.25 4.99 -3.72
N LEU A 358 16.88 5.69 -4.67
CA LEU A 358 16.68 7.13 -4.85
C LEU A 358 15.25 7.46 -5.30
N GLU A 359 14.63 6.58 -6.11
CA GLU A 359 13.25 6.74 -6.54
C GLU A 359 12.29 6.58 -5.34
N ALA A 360 12.52 5.60 -4.47
CA ALA A 360 11.75 5.43 -3.25
C ALA A 360 11.87 6.64 -2.33
N LEU A 361 13.10 7.11 -2.08
CA LEU A 361 13.34 8.32 -1.27
C LEU A 361 12.68 9.57 -1.85
N MET A 362 12.65 9.71 -3.17
CA MET A 362 11.95 10.81 -3.85
C MET A 362 10.45 10.76 -3.58
N ILE A 363 9.82 9.59 -3.72
CA ILE A 363 8.39 9.39 -3.46
C ILE A 363 8.05 9.67 -1.98
N GLU A 364 8.87 9.17 -1.07
CA GLU A 364 8.68 9.36 0.37
C GLU A 364 8.85 10.82 0.78
N SER A 365 9.89 11.49 0.28
CA SER A 365 10.09 12.92 0.52
C SER A 365 8.94 13.75 -0.06
N ALA A 366 8.42 13.40 -1.24
CA ALA A 366 7.24 14.02 -1.86
C ALA A 366 5.98 13.84 -0.98
N ALA A 367 5.76 12.63 -0.47
CA ALA A 367 4.65 12.33 0.42
C ALA A 367 4.76 13.12 1.73
N LEU A 368 5.96 13.18 2.33
CA LEU A 368 6.24 13.97 3.54
C LEU A 368 6.08 15.48 3.29
N ALA A 369 6.56 16.01 2.17
CA ALA A 369 6.38 17.41 1.80
C ALA A 369 4.88 17.78 1.68
N THR A 370 4.11 16.89 1.07
CA THR A 370 2.65 17.05 0.90
C THR A 370 1.93 17.00 2.25
N ALA A 371 2.26 16.01 3.07
CA ALA A 371 1.66 15.83 4.39
C ALA A 371 1.97 16.98 5.34
N THR A 372 3.25 17.36 5.44
CA THR A 372 3.68 18.44 6.34
C THR A 372 3.06 19.78 5.97
N SER A 373 2.86 20.04 4.66
CA SER A 373 2.12 21.21 4.19
C SER A 373 0.65 21.15 4.59
N ALA A 374 -0.02 20.02 4.33
CA ALA A 374 -1.44 19.82 4.65
C ALA A 374 -1.73 19.89 6.15
N LEU A 375 -0.76 19.51 6.98
CA LEU A 375 -0.86 19.51 8.45
C LEU A 375 -0.37 20.82 9.09
N GLY A 376 0.07 21.81 8.30
CA GLY A 376 0.58 23.08 8.81
C GLY A 376 1.95 23.00 9.50
N MET A 377 2.71 21.92 9.29
CA MET A 377 4.04 21.70 9.86
C MET A 377 5.10 22.42 9.02
N ILE A 378 5.10 23.75 9.08
CA ILE A 378 5.83 24.65 8.16
C ILE A 378 7.34 24.35 8.13
N ASP A 379 7.96 24.11 9.28
CA ASP A 379 9.40 23.89 9.34
C ASP A 379 9.82 22.58 8.64
N LEU A 380 9.06 21.50 8.86
CA LEU A 380 9.28 20.23 8.16
C LEU A 380 8.96 20.34 6.67
N HIS A 381 7.92 21.07 6.31
CA HIS A 381 7.60 21.36 4.91
C HIS A 381 8.75 22.07 4.19
N ARG A 382 9.40 23.04 4.84
CA ARG A 382 10.57 23.76 4.30
C ARG A 382 11.78 22.86 4.06
N ILE A 383 11.86 21.74 4.74
CA ILE A 383 12.91 20.72 4.53
C ILE A 383 12.52 19.78 3.39
N PHE A 384 11.35 19.13 3.48
CA PHE A 384 10.97 18.06 2.56
C PHE A 384 10.64 18.57 1.16
N LYS A 385 10.11 19.78 1.02
CA LYS A 385 9.75 20.34 -0.28
C LYS A 385 10.97 20.48 -1.21
N PRO A 386 12.05 21.20 -0.85
CA PRO A 386 13.24 21.25 -1.69
C PRO A 386 13.99 19.90 -1.75
N LEU A 387 13.98 19.11 -0.67
CA LEU A 387 14.65 17.79 -0.63
C LEU A 387 14.13 16.87 -1.74
N THR A 388 12.83 16.84 -2.00
CA THR A 388 12.25 16.04 -3.07
C THR A 388 12.88 16.38 -4.43
N MET A 389 13.02 17.66 -4.74
CA MET A 389 13.61 18.10 -6.00
C MET A 389 15.11 17.84 -6.06
N VAL A 390 15.82 17.97 -4.94
CA VAL A 390 17.25 17.61 -4.83
C VAL A 390 17.45 16.13 -5.11
N ILE A 391 16.62 15.25 -4.53
CA ILE A 391 16.69 13.80 -4.80
C ILE A 391 16.38 13.52 -6.28
N ALA A 392 15.40 14.18 -6.89
CA ALA A 392 15.09 14.05 -8.31
C ALA A 392 16.29 14.45 -9.21
N ILE A 393 16.99 15.54 -8.86
CA ILE A 393 18.20 15.99 -9.56
C ILE A 393 19.31 14.95 -9.42
N ILE A 394 19.57 14.45 -8.20
CA ILE A 394 20.55 13.39 -7.95
C ILE A 394 20.22 12.13 -8.73
N PHE A 395 18.94 11.73 -8.77
CA PHE A 395 18.48 10.55 -9.52
C PHE A 395 18.81 10.68 -11.01
N ILE A 396 18.48 11.82 -11.64
CA ILE A 396 18.79 12.07 -13.06
C ILE A 396 20.31 12.12 -13.28
N ALA A 397 21.08 12.74 -12.39
CA ALA A 397 22.53 12.86 -12.50
C ALA A 397 23.24 11.50 -12.37
N THR A 398 22.87 10.67 -11.41
CA THR A 398 23.47 9.35 -11.14
C THR A 398 23.09 8.30 -12.16
N TYR A 399 21.84 8.25 -12.60
CA TYR A 399 21.41 7.38 -13.69
C TYR A 399 22.24 7.60 -14.95
N ALA A 400 22.64 8.84 -15.17
CA ALA A 400 23.53 9.26 -16.23
C ALA A 400 24.96 8.73 -16.13
N ALA A 401 25.48 8.62 -14.91
CA ALA A 401 26.85 8.14 -14.69
C ALA A 401 26.95 6.61 -14.90
N SER A 402 25.94 5.85 -14.43
CA SER A 402 25.91 4.39 -14.56
C SER A 402 25.80 3.92 -16.01
N ALA A 403 25.07 4.65 -16.86
CA ALA A 403 24.98 4.34 -18.29
C ALA A 403 26.31 4.56 -19.04
N ARG A 404 27.20 5.43 -18.55
CA ARG A 404 28.57 5.62 -19.11
C ARG A 404 29.52 4.50 -18.70
N ALA A 405 29.44 4.05 -17.45
CA ALA A 405 30.30 3.00 -16.92
C ALA A 405 30.02 1.62 -17.57
N GLY A 406 28.80 1.38 -18.05
CA GLY A 406 28.37 0.14 -18.72
C GLY A 406 28.80 0.01 -20.18
N GLY A 407 29.65 0.87 -20.74
CA GLY A 407 30.23 0.74 -22.08
C GLY A 407 29.23 0.92 -23.25
N GLN A 408 28.02 1.40 -22.99
CA GLN A 408 27.06 1.73 -24.03
C GLN A 408 27.44 3.06 -24.69
N ASN A 409 28.33 3.01 -25.70
CA ASN A 409 28.67 4.11 -26.58
C ASN A 409 27.49 4.50 -27.49
N GLY A 410 26.40 5.00 -26.91
CA GLY A 410 25.23 5.50 -27.59
C GLY A 410 25.26 7.01 -27.73
N SER A 411 25.55 7.47 -28.91
CA SER A 411 25.39 8.79 -29.54
C SER A 411 25.37 10.06 -28.67
N SER A 412 26.02 11.11 -29.15
CA SER A 412 26.09 12.48 -28.56
C SER A 412 24.71 13.11 -28.22
N THR A 413 23.62 12.63 -28.81
CA THR A 413 22.23 13.06 -28.52
C THR A 413 21.80 12.79 -27.09
N ARG A 414 22.31 11.73 -26.43
CA ARG A 414 21.93 11.35 -25.05
C ARG A 414 22.44 12.29 -23.94
N LEU A 415 23.54 13.00 -24.18
CA LEU A 415 24.08 13.96 -23.20
C LEU A 415 23.26 15.27 -23.15
N GLY A 416 22.84 15.80 -24.32
CA GLY A 416 22.05 17.03 -24.40
C GLY A 416 20.69 16.91 -23.69
N ASP A 417 20.08 15.74 -23.79
CA ASP A 417 18.77 15.44 -23.23
C ASP A 417 18.71 15.56 -21.70
N ARG A 418 19.75 15.15 -21.01
CA ARG A 418 19.85 15.15 -19.55
C ARG A 418 20.01 16.53 -18.97
N TRP A 419 20.83 17.36 -19.63
CA TRP A 419 21.03 18.73 -19.20
C TRP A 419 19.75 19.54 -19.27
N LEU A 420 18.90 19.28 -20.26
CA LEU A 420 17.59 19.93 -20.36
C LEU A 420 16.67 19.53 -19.20
N VAL A 421 16.64 18.23 -18.84
CA VAL A 421 15.85 17.77 -17.69
C VAL A 421 16.42 18.27 -16.37
N LEU A 422 17.76 18.24 -16.21
CA LEU A 422 18.42 18.82 -15.03
C LEU A 422 18.15 20.32 -14.90
N ALA A 423 18.22 21.07 -16.00
CA ALA A 423 17.90 22.50 -16.02
C ALA A 423 16.43 22.76 -15.65
N ALA A 424 15.51 21.93 -16.15
CA ALA A 424 14.09 22.00 -15.78
C ALA A 424 13.89 21.75 -14.28
N LEU A 425 14.51 20.71 -13.72
CA LEU A 425 14.41 20.37 -12.31
C LEU A 425 15.04 21.46 -11.41
N LEU A 426 16.18 22.03 -11.80
CA LEU A 426 16.80 23.14 -11.08
C LEU A 426 15.91 24.39 -11.10
N ALA A 427 15.29 24.70 -12.22
CA ALA A 427 14.34 25.80 -12.33
C ALA A 427 13.08 25.55 -11.46
N CYS A 428 12.55 24.31 -11.46
CA CYS A 428 11.44 23.92 -10.58
C CYS A 428 11.83 24.00 -9.10
N LEU A 429 13.04 23.55 -8.72
CA LEU A 429 13.57 23.70 -7.35
C LEU A 429 13.61 25.17 -6.92
N ALA A 430 14.10 26.05 -7.79
CA ALA A 430 14.11 27.49 -7.53
C ALA A 430 12.67 28.02 -7.34
N GLY A 431 11.73 27.60 -8.20
CA GLY A 431 10.31 27.92 -8.07
C GLY A 431 9.71 27.46 -6.74
N ASP A 432 10.03 26.22 -6.34
CA ASP A 432 9.60 25.66 -5.06
C ASP A 432 10.11 26.47 -3.87
N VAL A 433 11.39 26.86 -3.90
CA VAL A 433 12.01 27.69 -2.85
C VAL A 433 11.36 29.07 -2.81
N PHE A 434 11.20 29.75 -3.95
CA PHE A 434 10.54 31.06 -3.99
C PHE A 434 9.12 31.03 -3.44
N LEU A 435 8.32 30.03 -3.80
CA LEU A 435 6.93 29.93 -3.33
C LEU A 435 6.80 29.63 -1.83
N MET A 436 7.88 29.29 -1.12
CA MET A 436 7.85 29.12 0.34
C MET A 436 7.90 30.47 1.09
N PHE A 437 8.28 31.55 0.43
CA PHE A 437 8.45 32.85 1.07
C PHE A 437 7.38 33.85 0.61
N PRO A 438 6.78 34.63 1.53
CA PRO A 438 5.85 35.69 1.17
C PRO A 438 6.51 36.71 0.23
N GLY A 439 5.75 37.20 -0.77
CA GLY A 439 6.24 38.19 -1.73
C GLY A 439 6.97 37.64 -2.96
N TYR A 440 7.41 36.37 -2.95
CA TYR A 440 8.20 35.76 -4.04
C TYR A 440 7.36 34.97 -5.06
N PHE A 441 6.06 35.27 -5.15
CA PHE A 441 5.18 34.55 -6.09
C PHE A 441 5.61 34.75 -7.56
N ILE A 442 5.90 35.98 -7.99
CA ILE A 442 6.31 36.27 -9.38
C ILE A 442 7.66 35.59 -9.71
N PRO A 443 8.71 35.74 -8.89
CA PRO A 443 9.95 34.96 -9.09
C PRO A 443 9.71 33.45 -9.20
N GLY A 444 8.83 32.88 -8.36
CA GLY A 444 8.44 31.47 -8.41
C GLY A 444 7.76 31.11 -9.75
N LEU A 445 6.80 31.92 -10.18
CA LEU A 445 6.11 31.75 -11.46
C LEU A 445 7.09 31.77 -12.65
N VAL A 446 8.04 32.70 -12.65
CA VAL A 446 9.07 32.80 -13.70
C VAL A 446 10.00 31.58 -13.68
N ALA A 447 10.40 31.13 -12.49
CA ALA A 447 11.25 29.94 -12.37
C ALA A 447 10.55 28.69 -12.92
N PHE A 448 9.28 28.44 -12.59
CA PHE A 448 8.50 27.35 -13.18
C PHE A 448 8.30 27.51 -14.70
N LEU A 449 8.05 28.71 -15.18
CA LEU A 449 7.96 29.00 -16.61
C LEU A 449 9.24 28.56 -17.35
N ILE A 450 10.42 28.92 -16.82
CA ILE A 450 11.72 28.50 -17.33
C ILE A 450 11.83 26.95 -17.29
N GLY A 451 11.39 26.32 -16.20
CA GLY A 451 11.33 24.86 -16.09
C GLY A 451 10.51 24.21 -17.19
N HIS A 452 9.32 24.76 -17.48
CA HIS A 452 8.46 24.27 -18.56
C HIS A 452 9.10 24.43 -19.95
N LEU A 453 9.81 25.52 -20.20
CA LEU A 453 10.54 25.72 -21.47
C LEU A 453 11.64 24.66 -21.66
N PHE A 454 12.39 24.32 -20.59
CA PHE A 454 13.36 23.22 -20.65
C PHE A 454 12.69 21.86 -20.83
N TYR A 455 11.54 21.60 -20.20
CA TYR A 455 10.77 20.37 -20.44
C TYR A 455 10.27 20.29 -21.89
N ILE A 456 9.77 21.40 -22.48
CA ILE A 456 9.38 21.45 -23.89
C ILE A 456 10.58 21.06 -24.77
N ALA A 457 11.75 21.66 -24.53
CA ALA A 457 12.97 21.35 -25.28
C ALA A 457 13.35 19.87 -25.13
N ALA A 458 13.29 19.31 -23.93
CA ALA A 458 13.54 17.89 -23.67
C ALA A 458 12.53 16.98 -24.39
N PHE A 459 11.24 17.28 -24.34
CA PHE A 459 10.18 16.46 -24.94
C PHE A 459 10.14 16.55 -26.48
N ARG A 460 10.75 17.58 -27.06
CA ARG A 460 10.90 17.73 -28.51
C ARG A 460 11.96 16.80 -29.11
N LEU A 461 12.95 16.37 -28.34
CA LEU A 461 14.06 15.60 -28.84
C LEU A 461 13.59 14.26 -29.46
N GLY A 462 13.98 14.00 -30.71
CA GLY A 462 13.62 12.79 -31.46
C GLY A 462 12.19 12.71 -31.97
N VAL A 463 11.40 13.78 -31.85
CA VAL A 463 10.04 13.86 -32.41
C VAL A 463 9.77 15.25 -32.98
N PRO A 464 8.85 15.40 -33.96
CA PRO A 464 8.48 16.70 -34.49
C PRO A 464 7.94 17.66 -33.43
N TRP A 465 8.00 18.95 -33.73
CA TRP A 465 7.36 19.99 -32.92
C TRP A 465 5.84 19.86 -33.01
N LEU A 466 5.19 19.74 -31.84
CA LEU A 466 3.72 19.65 -31.68
C LEU A 466 3.08 18.64 -32.66
N PRO A 467 3.47 17.36 -32.61
CA PRO A 467 3.09 16.38 -33.64
C PRO A 467 1.59 16.04 -33.63
N SER A 468 0.86 16.43 -32.58
CA SER A 468 -0.59 16.17 -32.45
C SER A 468 -1.38 17.48 -32.36
N ARG A 469 -2.05 17.86 -33.45
CA ARG A 469 -2.96 19.02 -33.47
C ARG A 469 -4.11 18.85 -32.47
N ARG A 470 -4.60 17.62 -32.27
CA ARG A 470 -5.67 17.32 -31.28
C ARG A 470 -5.18 17.58 -29.86
N ALA A 471 -3.99 17.13 -29.50
CA ALA A 471 -3.40 17.41 -28.20
C ALA A 471 -3.22 18.91 -27.98
N LEU A 472 -2.71 19.63 -28.98
CA LEU A 472 -2.55 21.08 -28.91
C LEU A 472 -3.89 21.80 -28.70
N GLY A 473 -4.91 21.45 -29.49
CA GLY A 473 -6.25 22.05 -29.34
C GLY A 473 -6.87 21.76 -27.97
N MET A 474 -6.71 20.52 -27.46
CA MET A 474 -7.22 20.11 -26.14
C MET A 474 -6.52 20.87 -25.00
N THR A 475 -5.19 20.92 -24.97
CA THR A 475 -4.43 21.56 -23.88
C THR A 475 -4.59 23.09 -23.89
N LEU A 476 -4.60 23.71 -25.07
CA LEU A 476 -4.91 25.14 -25.20
C LEU A 476 -6.37 25.45 -24.84
N GLY A 477 -7.32 24.58 -25.18
CA GLY A 477 -8.72 24.72 -24.76
C GLY A 477 -8.87 24.68 -23.23
N ILE A 478 -8.23 23.69 -22.58
CA ILE A 478 -8.22 23.60 -21.10
C ILE A 478 -7.55 24.84 -20.50
N GLY A 479 -6.38 25.24 -21.00
CA GLY A 479 -5.66 26.42 -20.53
C GLY A 479 -6.45 27.72 -20.72
N GLY A 480 -7.08 27.89 -21.90
CA GLY A 480 -7.90 29.04 -22.21
C GLY A 480 -9.16 29.13 -21.32
N THR A 481 -9.81 27.98 -21.09
CA THR A 481 -10.94 27.89 -20.14
C THR A 481 -10.49 28.31 -18.73
N MET A 482 -9.37 27.75 -18.26
CA MET A 482 -8.81 28.09 -16.96
C MET A 482 -8.47 29.58 -16.88
N TYR A 483 -7.80 30.14 -17.88
CA TYR A 483 -7.47 31.58 -17.93
C TYR A 483 -8.72 32.43 -17.88
N THR A 484 -9.79 32.06 -18.59
CA THR A 484 -11.08 32.74 -18.56
C THR A 484 -11.69 32.73 -17.15
N VAL A 485 -11.68 31.57 -16.48
CA VAL A 485 -12.14 31.45 -15.09
C VAL A 485 -11.33 32.35 -14.16
N LEU A 486 -10.01 32.41 -14.31
CA LEU A 486 -9.16 33.28 -13.50
C LEU A 486 -9.43 34.79 -13.78
N TRP A 487 -9.64 35.14 -15.07
CA TRP A 487 -9.92 36.51 -15.48
C TRP A 487 -11.17 37.05 -14.80
N PHE A 488 -12.26 36.29 -14.81
CA PHE A 488 -13.51 36.67 -14.16
C PHE A 488 -13.52 36.42 -12.65
N GLY A 489 -12.65 35.55 -12.15
CA GLY A 489 -12.53 35.18 -10.73
C GLY A 489 -11.72 36.17 -9.87
N GLY A 490 -11.13 37.22 -10.46
CA GLY A 490 -10.41 38.24 -9.69
C GLY A 490 -8.91 38.32 -9.96
N LEU A 491 -8.42 37.81 -11.09
CA LEU A 491 -7.01 37.91 -11.46
C LEU A 491 -6.58 39.42 -11.58
N PRO A 492 -5.60 39.87 -10.77
CA PRO A 492 -5.14 41.26 -10.79
C PRO A 492 -4.67 41.71 -12.18
N PRO A 493 -4.96 42.93 -12.62
CA PRO A 493 -4.57 43.43 -13.96
C PRO A 493 -3.07 43.26 -14.26
N ALA A 494 -2.21 43.52 -13.28
CA ALA A 494 -0.77 43.40 -13.41
C ALA A 494 -0.29 41.95 -13.67
N LEU A 495 -1.08 40.93 -13.30
CA LEU A 495 -0.75 39.53 -13.47
C LEU A 495 -1.38 38.91 -14.73
N ARG A 496 -2.26 39.60 -15.43
CA ARG A 496 -2.98 39.07 -16.61
C ARG A 496 -2.02 38.56 -17.69
N ILE A 497 -1.06 39.40 -18.10
CA ILE A 497 -0.08 39.03 -19.14
C ILE A 497 0.89 37.91 -18.66
N PRO A 498 1.51 38.01 -17.47
CA PRO A 498 2.35 36.92 -16.96
C PRO A 498 1.63 35.57 -16.84
N VAL A 499 0.39 35.58 -16.35
CA VAL A 499 -0.40 34.34 -16.20
C VAL A 499 -0.83 33.81 -17.59
N ALA A 500 -1.20 34.66 -18.54
CA ALA A 500 -1.51 34.23 -19.90
C ALA A 500 -0.30 33.54 -20.57
N ALA A 501 0.89 34.14 -20.46
CA ALA A 501 2.12 33.57 -20.97
C ALA A 501 2.43 32.21 -20.32
N TYR A 502 2.24 32.12 -19.01
CA TYR A 502 2.41 30.88 -18.26
C TYR A 502 1.44 29.78 -18.72
N VAL A 503 0.15 30.09 -18.85
CA VAL A 503 -0.89 29.16 -19.34
C VAL A 503 -0.57 28.63 -20.72
N VAL A 504 -0.10 29.50 -21.63
CA VAL A 504 0.30 29.08 -22.97
C VAL A 504 1.49 28.11 -22.91
N VAL A 505 2.53 28.43 -22.13
CA VAL A 505 3.74 27.60 -22.07
C VAL A 505 3.47 26.25 -21.46
N ILE A 506 2.71 26.14 -20.36
CA ILE A 506 2.37 24.85 -19.76
C ILE A 506 1.45 24.01 -20.67
N ALA A 507 0.53 24.65 -21.41
CA ALA A 507 -0.30 23.97 -22.39
C ALA A 507 0.53 23.42 -23.57
N LEU A 508 1.52 24.16 -24.06
CA LEU A 508 2.47 23.72 -25.08
C LEU A 508 3.34 22.55 -24.58
N MET A 509 3.81 22.61 -23.32
CA MET A 509 4.56 21.54 -22.68
C MET A 509 3.74 20.24 -22.66
N ALA A 510 2.51 20.30 -22.22
CA ALA A 510 1.63 19.14 -22.16
C ALA A 510 1.26 18.63 -23.57
N ALA A 511 1.00 19.53 -24.53
CA ALA A 511 0.75 19.17 -25.93
C ALA A 511 1.94 18.43 -26.56
N GLN A 512 3.17 18.91 -26.31
CA GLN A 512 4.39 18.27 -26.81
C GLN A 512 4.59 16.89 -26.18
N ALA A 513 4.35 16.73 -24.86
CA ALA A 513 4.44 15.45 -24.17
C ALA A 513 3.41 14.43 -24.68
N ILE A 514 2.15 14.82 -24.84
CA ILE A 514 1.07 13.98 -25.36
C ILE A 514 1.35 13.62 -26.84
N GLY A 515 1.77 14.58 -27.63
CA GLY A 515 2.13 14.38 -29.03
C GLY A 515 3.31 13.40 -29.18
N ARG A 516 4.35 13.53 -28.33
CA ARG A 516 5.46 12.59 -28.23
C ARG A 516 4.97 11.17 -27.92
N ALA A 517 4.10 11.02 -26.92
CA ALA A 517 3.53 9.72 -26.56
C ALA A 517 2.76 9.08 -27.72
N ALA A 518 2.01 9.88 -28.49
CA ALA A 518 1.29 9.39 -29.66
C ALA A 518 2.23 8.89 -30.77
N VAL A 519 3.35 9.57 -31.01
CA VAL A 519 4.36 9.16 -32.00
C VAL A 519 5.09 7.89 -31.57
N LEU A 520 5.45 7.77 -30.30
CA LEU A 520 6.26 6.66 -29.78
C LEU A 520 5.44 5.43 -29.37
N ARG A 521 4.10 5.54 -29.31
CA ARG A 521 3.19 4.47 -28.86
C ARG A 521 3.40 3.11 -29.52
N PRO A 522 3.70 3.00 -30.82
CA PRO A 522 3.91 1.69 -31.44
C PRO A 522 5.23 1.01 -31.07
N GLY A 523 6.18 1.76 -30.49
CA GLY A 523 7.53 1.29 -30.16
C GLY A 523 7.73 0.96 -28.68
N PRO A 524 8.91 0.42 -28.33
CA PRO A 524 9.26 0.03 -26.95
C PRO A 524 9.26 1.20 -25.96
N GLY A 525 9.50 2.43 -26.41
CA GLY A 525 9.44 3.66 -25.60
C GLY A 525 8.01 4.18 -25.31
N GLY A 526 6.98 3.61 -25.93
CA GLY A 526 5.62 4.15 -25.88
C GLY A 526 5.01 4.23 -24.48
N ARG A 527 5.28 3.24 -23.60
CA ARG A 527 4.79 3.26 -22.20
C ARG A 527 5.43 4.38 -21.39
N ALA A 528 6.74 4.55 -21.53
CA ALA A 528 7.47 5.60 -20.84
C ALA A 528 7.06 6.99 -21.33
N ALA A 529 6.93 7.18 -22.65
CA ALA A 529 6.41 8.44 -23.22
C ALA A 529 4.99 8.75 -22.74
N MET A 530 4.14 7.74 -22.56
CA MET A 530 2.81 7.90 -21.95
C MET A 530 2.92 8.33 -20.48
N GLY A 531 3.85 7.77 -19.71
CA GLY A 531 4.13 8.19 -18.34
C GLY A 531 4.50 9.68 -18.25
N VAL A 532 5.37 10.15 -19.16
CA VAL A 532 5.72 11.59 -19.27
C VAL A 532 4.50 12.44 -19.63
N ALA A 533 3.65 11.98 -20.56
CA ALA A 533 2.44 12.71 -20.97
C ALA A 533 1.43 12.84 -19.81
N VAL A 534 1.22 11.75 -19.05
CA VAL A 534 0.37 11.77 -17.85
C VAL A 534 0.96 12.71 -16.80
N GLY A 535 2.29 12.68 -16.58
CA GLY A 535 2.98 13.61 -15.70
C GLY A 535 2.77 15.08 -16.10
N ALA A 536 2.86 15.41 -17.38
CA ALA A 536 2.58 16.76 -17.87
C ALA A 536 1.13 17.17 -17.64
N GLY A 537 0.18 16.25 -17.75
CA GLY A 537 -1.22 16.47 -17.38
C GLY A 537 -1.42 16.79 -15.90
N PHE A 538 -0.76 16.04 -15.02
CA PHE A 538 -0.76 16.31 -13.57
C PHE A 538 -0.13 17.67 -13.23
N PHE A 539 0.89 18.10 -13.98
CA PHE A 539 1.48 19.42 -13.79
C PHE A 539 0.46 20.54 -14.10
N MET A 540 -0.23 20.44 -15.24
CA MET A 540 -1.32 21.37 -15.57
C MET A 540 -2.41 21.40 -14.48
N LEU A 541 -2.75 20.21 -13.95
CA LEU A 541 -3.75 20.10 -12.88
C LEU A 541 -3.27 20.80 -11.60
N SER A 542 -2.02 20.58 -11.19
CA SER A 542 -1.42 21.22 -10.03
C SER A 542 -1.49 22.73 -10.09
N ASP A 543 -1.05 23.30 -11.22
CA ASP A 543 -1.01 24.74 -11.41
C ASP A 543 -2.42 25.35 -11.54
N SER A 544 -3.36 24.56 -12.09
CA SER A 544 -4.78 24.96 -12.13
C SER A 544 -5.37 25.07 -10.71
N VAL A 545 -5.12 24.06 -9.85
CA VAL A 545 -5.57 24.08 -8.45
C VAL A 545 -4.93 25.25 -7.68
N LEU A 546 -3.62 25.46 -7.88
CA LEU A 546 -2.89 26.58 -7.27
C LEU A 546 -3.51 27.93 -7.65
N ALA A 547 -3.78 28.13 -8.96
CA ALA A 547 -4.34 29.37 -9.48
C ALA A 547 -5.79 29.60 -9.02
N LEU A 548 -6.63 28.56 -9.03
CA LEU A 548 -8.01 28.65 -8.50
C LEU A 548 -8.02 29.04 -7.02
N ASN A 549 -7.20 28.35 -6.21
CA ASN A 549 -7.10 28.63 -4.79
C ASN A 549 -6.61 30.05 -4.49
N ARG A 550 -5.76 30.59 -5.35
CA ARG A 550 -5.15 31.92 -5.16
C ARG A 550 -6.02 33.06 -5.64
N PHE A 551 -6.70 32.92 -6.78
CA PHE A 551 -7.32 34.04 -7.49
C PHE A 551 -8.85 33.95 -7.57
N VAL A 552 -9.44 32.76 -7.32
CA VAL A 552 -10.90 32.61 -7.46
C VAL A 552 -11.57 32.38 -6.11
N ALA A 553 -11.22 31.30 -5.41
CA ALA A 553 -11.79 30.97 -4.11
C ALA A 553 -10.85 30.01 -3.33
N PRO A 554 -10.78 30.12 -1.99
CA PRO A 554 -10.07 29.17 -1.16
C PRO A 554 -10.65 27.75 -1.33
N LEU A 555 -9.81 26.79 -1.69
CA LEU A 555 -10.19 25.39 -1.86
C LEU A 555 -9.88 24.58 -0.59
N PRO A 556 -10.76 23.68 -0.17
CA PRO A 556 -10.47 22.76 0.93
C PRO A 556 -9.23 21.93 0.63
N MET A 557 -8.30 21.87 1.59
CA MET A 557 -7.05 21.10 1.45
C MET A 557 -6.22 21.49 0.21
N ALA A 558 -6.27 22.73 -0.24
CA ALA A 558 -5.61 23.19 -1.48
C ALA A 558 -4.14 22.77 -1.56
N GLN A 559 -3.39 22.97 -0.48
CA GLN A 559 -1.96 22.63 -0.43
C GLN A 559 -1.70 21.13 -0.63
N PHE A 560 -2.58 20.28 -0.10
CA PHE A 560 -2.50 18.84 -0.35
C PHE A 560 -2.68 18.53 -1.83
N TRP A 561 -3.71 19.06 -2.48
CA TRP A 561 -3.99 18.79 -3.89
C TRP A 561 -2.90 19.33 -4.81
N VAL A 562 -2.43 20.55 -4.55
CA VAL A 562 -1.34 21.17 -5.32
C VAL A 562 -0.08 20.30 -5.27
N LEU A 563 0.37 19.93 -4.06
CA LEU A 563 1.62 19.21 -3.91
C LEU A 563 1.51 17.73 -4.34
N ALA A 564 0.38 17.07 -4.05
CA ALA A 564 0.15 15.70 -4.48
C ALA A 564 0.18 15.59 -6.02
N THR A 565 -0.48 16.51 -6.74
CA THR A 565 -0.48 16.52 -8.20
C THR A 565 0.87 16.96 -8.78
N TYR A 566 1.52 17.95 -8.18
CA TYR A 566 2.85 18.42 -8.57
C TYR A 566 3.91 17.31 -8.46
N TYR A 567 4.00 16.66 -7.31
CA TYR A 567 5.00 15.60 -7.14
C TYR A 567 4.68 14.35 -7.95
N THR A 568 3.40 14.03 -8.15
CA THR A 568 3.00 12.98 -9.10
C THR A 568 3.51 13.32 -10.50
N ALA A 569 3.37 14.59 -10.93
CA ALA A 569 3.92 15.05 -12.20
C ALA A 569 5.44 14.86 -12.27
N GLN A 570 6.18 15.35 -11.27
CA GLN A 570 7.63 15.28 -11.25
C GLN A 570 8.14 13.82 -11.21
N VAL A 571 7.57 12.96 -10.36
CA VAL A 571 7.93 11.55 -10.28
C VAL A 571 7.69 10.84 -11.62
N LEU A 572 6.53 11.04 -12.25
CA LEU A 572 6.21 10.43 -13.54
C LEU A 572 7.14 10.91 -14.65
N ILE A 573 7.46 12.21 -14.71
CA ILE A 573 8.38 12.75 -15.72
C ILE A 573 9.79 12.21 -15.48
N VAL A 574 10.32 12.34 -14.26
CA VAL A 574 11.69 11.93 -13.89
C VAL A 574 11.91 10.43 -14.15
N ARG A 575 10.97 9.61 -13.71
CA ARG A 575 11.05 8.15 -13.88
C ARG A 575 11.06 7.72 -15.34
N ASN A 576 10.25 8.35 -16.16
CA ASN A 576 9.97 7.86 -17.51
C ASN A 576 10.78 8.55 -18.61
N VAL A 577 11.25 9.78 -18.40
CA VAL A 577 11.94 10.55 -19.44
C VAL A 577 13.25 9.90 -19.92
N LEU A 578 13.90 9.10 -19.08
CA LEU A 578 15.14 8.39 -19.41
C LEU A 578 14.89 7.00 -19.99
N ILE A 579 13.82 6.30 -19.56
CA ILE A 579 13.46 4.94 -20.02
C ILE A 579 12.93 4.97 -21.45
N ASP A 580 12.25 6.03 -21.84
CA ASP A 580 11.70 6.29 -23.17
C ASP A 580 12.74 6.12 -24.30
N ARG A 581 14.03 6.11 -23.99
CA ARG A 581 15.16 6.19 -24.93
C ARG A 581 16.11 5.00 -24.90
N ASN A 582 15.87 4.04 -24.02
CA ASN A 582 16.59 2.76 -24.00
C ASN A 582 15.62 1.65 -24.40
N PRO A 583 15.58 1.23 -25.69
CA PRO A 583 14.98 -0.05 -26.03
C PRO A 583 15.85 -1.13 -25.37
N ALA A 584 15.26 -1.93 -24.48
CA ALA A 584 15.88 -3.13 -23.94
C ALA A 584 16.08 -4.16 -25.05
#